data_6c7a7a7fd34028754d041fdb59204ebb
#
_entry.id   6c7a7a7fd34028754d041fdb59204ebb
#
_cell.length_a   1.000
_cell.length_b   1.000
_cell.length_c   1.000
_cell.angle_alpha   90.00
_cell.angle_beta   90.00
_cell.angle_gamma   90.00
#
_symmetry.space_group_name_H-M   'P 1'
#
loop_
_entity.id
_entity.type
_entity.pdbx_description
1 polymer ?
#
loop_
_entity_poly.entity_id
_entity_poly.type
_entity_poly.pdbx_seq_one_letter_code
_entity_poly.pdbx_strand_id
1 'polypeptide(L)'
;MLRHRESDILALMQRAEAPGTPADWLIRARHNRNLPGGDKLWDRASQGEALGGIIFTMTAREGKKAREVRQQLWAERIKIPTGKGETIEVTCIIAREIDAPPGVKPVEWRLLSNRVAPALADVIELIDWYRARWEIEMFFNVLKNACHVEA
;
A
#
# COMPACT_ATOMS: atom_id res chain seq x y z
N MET A 1 -14.75 1.59 18.71
CA MET A 1 -13.78 1.88 17.64
C MET A 1 -13.22 0.60 17.06
N LEU A 2 -13.39 0.45 15.79
CA LEU A 2 -12.94 -0.76 15.12
C LEU A 2 -11.43 -0.70 14.88
N ARG A 3 -10.73 -1.62 15.49
CA ARG A 3 -9.33 -1.85 15.16
C ARG A 3 -9.29 -2.90 14.07
N HIS A 4 -8.78 -2.51 12.91
CA HIS A 4 -8.59 -3.46 11.84
C HIS A 4 -7.35 -4.29 12.14
N ARG A 5 -7.57 -5.50 12.64
CA ARG A 5 -6.51 -6.50 12.77
C ARG A 5 -6.32 -7.13 11.39
N GLU A 6 -5.13 -7.66 11.15
CA GLU A 6 -4.86 -8.34 9.89
C GLU A 6 -5.87 -9.47 9.58
N SER A 7 -6.31 -10.19 10.61
CA SER A 7 -7.32 -11.22 10.45
C SER A 7 -8.65 -10.66 9.96
N ASP A 8 -9.05 -9.48 10.46
CA ASP A 8 -10.29 -8.82 10.04
C ASP A 8 -10.19 -8.33 8.60
N ILE A 9 -9.02 -7.86 8.22
CA ILE A 9 -8.76 -7.43 6.84
C ILE A 9 -8.89 -8.61 5.88
N LEU A 10 -8.33 -9.77 6.23
CA LEU A 10 -8.45 -10.96 5.40
C LEU A 10 -9.90 -11.40 5.23
N ALA A 11 -10.70 -11.32 6.29
CA ALA A 11 -12.12 -11.64 6.22
C ALA A 11 -12.86 -10.68 5.28
N LEU A 12 -12.51 -9.39 5.33
CA LEU A 12 -13.09 -8.40 4.42
C LEU A 12 -12.70 -8.67 2.97
N MET A 13 -11.46 -9.03 2.74
CA MET A 13 -10.97 -9.37 1.40
C MET A 13 -11.72 -10.57 0.83
N GLN A 14 -11.93 -11.60 1.62
CA GLN A 14 -12.65 -12.79 1.21
C GLN A 14 -14.10 -12.46 0.87
N ARG A 15 -14.74 -11.59 1.64
CA ARG A 15 -16.12 -11.16 1.35
C ARG A 15 -16.20 -10.35 0.07
N ALA A 16 -15.22 -9.50 -0.18
CA ALA A 16 -15.18 -8.69 -1.40
C ALA A 16 -15.05 -9.55 -2.65
N GLU A 17 -14.48 -10.75 -2.52
CA GLU A 17 -14.33 -11.69 -3.63
C GLU A 17 -15.45 -12.71 -3.72
N ALA A 18 -16.45 -12.62 -2.84
CA ALA A 18 -17.57 -13.55 -2.86
C ALA A 18 -18.33 -13.46 -4.18
N PRO A 19 -18.85 -14.61 -4.68
CA PRO A 19 -19.61 -14.60 -5.93
C PRO A 19 -20.79 -13.65 -5.88
N GLY A 20 -21.01 -12.91 -6.94
CA GLY A 20 -22.14 -12.01 -7.09
C GLY A 20 -21.85 -10.54 -6.90
N THR A 21 -20.83 -10.18 -6.15
CA THR A 21 -20.45 -8.78 -5.95
C THR A 21 -18.95 -8.62 -5.83
N PRO A 22 -18.18 -8.98 -6.88
CA PRO A 22 -16.74 -8.75 -6.84
C PRO A 22 -16.48 -7.25 -6.82
N ALA A 23 -15.77 -6.80 -5.79
CA ALA A 23 -15.37 -5.41 -5.68
C ALA A 23 -13.85 -5.35 -5.64
N ASP A 24 -13.29 -4.37 -6.34
CA ASP A 24 -11.86 -4.12 -6.25
C ASP A 24 -11.57 -3.43 -4.93
N TRP A 25 -10.48 -3.83 -4.30
CA TRP A 25 -10.04 -3.20 -3.06
C TRP A 25 -8.55 -2.95 -3.11
N LEU A 26 -8.13 -1.95 -2.36
CA LEU A 26 -6.73 -1.54 -2.24
C LEU A 26 -6.52 -1.05 -0.81
N ILE A 27 -5.61 -1.70 -0.11
CA ILE A 27 -5.35 -1.37 1.29
C ILE A 27 -3.85 -1.28 1.55
N ARG A 28 -3.50 -0.60 2.63
CA ARG A 28 -2.14 -0.55 3.12
C ARG A 28 -1.86 -1.79 3.96
N ALA A 29 -0.77 -2.49 3.64
CA ALA A 29 -0.32 -3.62 4.45
C ALA A 29 0.40 -3.10 5.68
N ARG A 30 -0.04 -3.51 6.85
CA ARG A 30 0.53 -3.04 8.11
C ARG A 30 1.61 -3.96 8.67
N HIS A 31 1.58 -5.23 8.30
CA HIS A 31 2.48 -6.22 8.86
C HIS A 31 3.18 -7.00 7.76
N ASN A 32 4.46 -7.25 7.97
CA ASN A 32 5.25 -8.09 7.08
C ASN A 32 5.01 -9.56 7.46
N ARG A 33 3.94 -10.12 6.91
CA ARG A 33 3.47 -11.46 7.25
C ARG A 33 4.46 -12.54 6.87
N ASN A 34 4.51 -13.60 7.69
CA ASN A 34 5.24 -14.81 7.33
C ASN A 34 4.48 -15.58 6.25
N LEU A 35 5.20 -16.06 5.26
CA LEU A 35 4.64 -16.89 4.20
C LEU A 35 5.07 -18.34 4.38
N PRO A 36 4.30 -19.30 3.83
CA PRO A 36 4.77 -20.67 3.75
C PRO A 36 6.11 -20.71 3.00
N GLY A 37 7.10 -21.40 3.52
CA GLY A 37 8.42 -21.44 2.93
C GLY A 37 9.46 -20.54 3.60
N GLY A 38 9.05 -19.72 4.58
CA GLY A 38 9.95 -18.95 5.41
C GLY A 38 10.16 -17.49 5.02
N ASP A 39 9.74 -17.09 3.84
CA ASP A 39 9.84 -15.69 3.41
C ASP A 39 8.77 -14.84 4.09
N LYS A 40 9.05 -13.54 4.17
CA LYS A 40 8.04 -12.56 4.59
C LYS A 40 7.45 -11.87 3.38
N LEU A 41 6.21 -11.42 3.53
CA LEU A 41 5.42 -10.86 2.43
C LEU A 41 6.11 -9.72 1.68
N TRP A 42 6.59 -8.71 2.40
CA TRP A 42 7.20 -7.55 1.75
C TRP A 42 8.54 -7.88 1.12
N ASP A 43 9.30 -8.74 1.77
CA ASP A 43 10.59 -9.18 1.25
C ASP A 43 10.41 -9.96 -0.05
N ARG A 44 9.39 -10.82 -0.07
CA ARG A 44 9.05 -11.59 -1.27
C ARG A 44 8.62 -10.67 -2.41
N ALA A 45 7.77 -9.69 -2.13
CA ALA A 45 7.25 -8.80 -3.15
C ALA A 45 8.32 -7.90 -3.77
N SER A 46 9.37 -7.59 -3.02
CA SER A 46 10.44 -6.70 -3.48
C SER A 46 11.73 -7.43 -3.85
N GLN A 47 11.66 -8.74 -4.09
CA GLN A 47 12.80 -9.49 -4.59
C GLN A 47 13.11 -9.14 -6.04
N GLY A 48 14.39 -9.13 -6.37
CA GLY A 48 14.84 -8.90 -7.73
C GLY A 48 14.77 -7.45 -8.15
N GLU A 49 14.78 -7.24 -9.45
CA GLU A 49 14.79 -5.90 -10.00
C GLU A 49 13.41 -5.25 -9.92
N ALA A 50 13.41 -3.93 -9.71
CA ALA A 50 12.18 -3.16 -9.73
C ALA A 50 11.55 -3.22 -11.13
N LEU A 51 10.23 -3.20 -11.17
CA LEU A 51 9.49 -3.14 -12.44
C LEU A 51 9.70 -1.82 -13.16
N GLY A 52 9.94 -0.77 -12.41
CA GLY A 52 10.10 0.58 -12.93
C GLY A 52 10.06 1.56 -11.79
N GLY A 53 9.79 2.82 -12.10
CA GLY A 53 9.73 3.86 -11.09
C GLY A 53 8.71 4.92 -11.40
N ILE A 54 8.41 5.71 -10.39
CA ILE A 54 7.57 6.91 -10.52
C ILE A 54 8.26 8.08 -9.86
N ILE A 55 7.88 9.26 -10.30
CA ILE A 55 8.32 10.52 -9.69
C ILE A 55 7.06 11.34 -9.44
N PHE A 56 6.93 11.87 -8.24
CA PHE A 56 5.83 12.77 -7.95
C PHE A 56 6.29 13.85 -6.97
N THR A 57 5.52 14.94 -6.89
CA THR A 57 5.78 16.01 -5.94
C THR A 57 4.90 15.80 -4.73
N MET A 58 5.54 15.70 -3.56
CA MET A 58 4.82 15.70 -2.31
C MET A 58 4.58 17.16 -1.92
N THR A 59 3.31 17.51 -1.75
CA THR A 59 2.94 18.91 -1.47
C THR A 59 3.48 19.36 -0.11
N ALA A 60 3.68 20.69 0.00
CA ALA A 60 4.10 21.30 1.26
C ALA A 60 3.05 21.05 2.34
N ARG A 61 3.50 20.74 3.53
CA ARG A 61 2.63 20.53 4.68
C ARG A 61 3.30 21.10 5.91
N GLU A 62 2.59 21.15 7.02
CA GLU A 62 3.04 21.75 8.26
C GLU A 62 4.50 21.39 8.58
N GLY A 63 5.35 22.41 8.67
CA GLY A 63 6.76 22.25 8.99
C GLY A 63 7.63 21.61 7.92
N LYS A 64 7.07 21.31 6.73
CA LYS A 64 7.83 20.64 5.66
C LYS A 64 7.56 21.31 4.32
N LYS A 65 8.63 21.49 3.56
CA LYS A 65 8.55 22.01 2.20
C LYS A 65 8.09 20.93 1.23
N ALA A 66 7.51 21.36 0.12
CA ALA A 66 7.24 20.47 -0.99
C ALA A 66 8.56 19.87 -1.49
N ARG A 67 8.53 18.60 -1.88
CA ARG A 67 9.71 17.96 -2.43
C ARG A 67 9.35 16.89 -3.46
N GLU A 68 10.27 16.62 -4.35
CA GLU A 68 10.13 15.54 -5.32
C GLU A 68 10.46 14.21 -4.66
N VAL A 69 9.64 13.22 -4.92
CA VAL A 69 9.82 11.86 -4.44
C VAL A 69 10.00 10.93 -5.64
N ARG A 70 11.03 10.12 -5.61
CA ARG A 70 11.27 9.08 -6.61
C ARG A 70 11.13 7.75 -5.94
N GLN A 71 10.30 6.87 -6.51
CA GLN A 71 10.11 5.54 -5.95
C GLN A 71 10.38 4.48 -7.00
N GLN A 72 11.00 3.40 -6.57
CA GLN A 72 11.06 2.16 -7.34
C GLN A 72 9.87 1.30 -6.97
N LEU A 73 9.36 0.55 -7.95
CA LEU A 73 8.13 -0.22 -7.81
C LEU A 73 8.38 -1.70 -8.01
N TRP A 74 7.82 -2.49 -7.11
CA TRP A 74 7.75 -3.95 -7.23
C TRP A 74 6.30 -4.37 -7.07
N ALA A 75 5.92 -5.45 -7.73
CA ALA A 75 4.61 -6.06 -7.53
C ALA A 75 4.70 -7.55 -7.80
N GLU A 76 4.05 -8.33 -6.95
CA GLU A 76 4.01 -9.77 -7.13
C GLU A 76 2.66 -10.30 -6.67
N ARG A 77 2.15 -11.30 -7.39
CA ARG A 77 0.94 -12.00 -7.01
C ARG A 77 1.31 -13.08 -6.00
N ILE A 78 0.76 -13.00 -4.80
CA ILE A 78 1.17 -13.84 -3.68
C ILE A 78 -0.05 -14.47 -3.02
N LYS A 79 0.07 -15.73 -2.62
CA LYS A 79 -0.95 -16.42 -1.86
C LYS A 79 -0.67 -16.23 -0.38
N ILE A 80 -1.64 -15.68 0.34
CA ILE A 80 -1.54 -15.41 1.78
C ILE A 80 -2.43 -16.41 2.52
N PRO A 81 -1.89 -17.13 3.53
CA PRO A 81 -2.71 -18.01 4.36
C PRO A 81 -3.74 -17.22 5.16
N THR A 82 -4.95 -17.73 5.24
CA THR A 82 -6.03 -17.09 5.99
C THR A 82 -6.14 -17.57 7.43
N GLY A 83 -5.39 -18.58 7.80
CA GLY A 83 -5.45 -19.20 9.12
C GLY A 83 -6.47 -20.32 9.25
N LYS A 84 -7.21 -20.60 8.18
CA LYS A 84 -8.22 -21.69 8.16
C LYS A 84 -7.88 -22.79 7.17
N GLY A 85 -6.60 -22.95 6.87
CA GLY A 85 -6.16 -23.92 5.86
C GLY A 85 -6.38 -23.46 4.43
N GLU A 86 -6.93 -22.27 4.23
CA GLU A 86 -7.17 -21.69 2.92
C GLU A 86 -6.16 -20.57 2.66
N THR A 87 -6.03 -20.21 1.39
CA THR A 87 -5.22 -19.07 0.98
C THR A 87 -6.04 -18.10 0.15
N ILE A 88 -5.67 -16.83 0.20
CA ILE A 88 -6.21 -15.80 -0.68
C ILE A 88 -5.06 -15.27 -1.54
N GLU A 89 -5.29 -15.15 -2.84
CA GLU A 89 -4.29 -14.60 -3.74
C GLU A 89 -4.46 -13.11 -3.88
N VAL A 90 -3.38 -12.37 -3.67
CA VAL A 90 -3.40 -10.90 -3.70
C VAL A 90 -2.21 -10.40 -4.49
N THR A 91 -2.31 -9.16 -4.97
CA THR A 91 -1.17 -8.43 -5.51
C THR A 91 -0.57 -7.62 -4.38
N CYS A 92 0.72 -7.84 -4.11
CA CYS A 92 1.46 -7.04 -3.14
C CYS A 92 2.35 -6.07 -3.90
N ILE A 93 2.20 -4.78 -3.61
CA ILE A 93 2.96 -3.72 -4.26
C ILE A 93 3.86 -3.07 -3.24
N ILE A 94 5.12 -2.90 -3.59
CA ILE A 94 6.08 -2.14 -2.80
C ILE A 94 6.50 -0.93 -3.63
N ALA A 95 6.32 0.27 -3.07
CA ALA A 95 6.79 1.51 -3.66
C ALA A 95 7.76 2.12 -2.67
N ARG A 96 9.05 2.14 -3.01
CA ARG A 96 10.11 2.53 -2.10
C ARG A 96 10.87 3.72 -2.63
N GLU A 97 10.94 4.78 -1.85
CA GLU A 97 11.69 5.97 -2.23
C GLU A 97 13.19 5.67 -2.30
N ILE A 98 13.82 6.17 -3.37
CA ILE A 98 15.27 6.13 -3.55
C ILE A 98 15.82 7.55 -3.40
N ASP A 99 17.05 7.65 -2.90
CA ASP A 99 17.76 8.92 -2.75
C ASP A 99 16.99 9.95 -1.92
N ALA A 100 16.33 9.51 -0.84
CA ALA A 100 15.69 10.43 0.07
C ALA A 100 16.72 11.39 0.68
N PRO A 101 16.37 12.67 0.88
CA PRO A 101 17.30 13.63 1.47
C PRO A 101 17.80 13.19 2.85
N PRO A 102 19.04 13.54 3.23
CA PRO A 102 19.57 13.19 4.55
C PRO A 102 18.65 13.68 5.67
N GLY A 103 18.42 12.81 6.65
CA GLY A 103 17.56 13.14 7.79
C GLY A 103 16.07 13.11 7.50
N VAL A 104 15.68 12.76 6.28
CA VAL A 104 14.28 12.64 5.90
C VAL A 104 13.90 11.18 5.82
N LYS A 105 12.77 10.81 6.43
CA LYS A 105 12.27 9.46 6.36
C LYS A 105 11.79 9.16 4.93
N PRO A 106 12.29 8.11 4.30
CA PRO A 106 11.84 7.75 2.95
C PRO A 106 10.35 7.44 2.90
N VAL A 107 9.71 7.82 1.81
CA VAL A 107 8.31 7.48 1.57
C VAL A 107 8.25 6.07 1.01
N GLU A 108 7.69 5.16 1.76
CA GLU A 108 7.53 3.78 1.34
C GLU A 108 6.08 3.34 1.54
N TRP A 109 5.50 2.77 0.49
CA TRP A 109 4.15 2.24 0.54
C TRP A 109 4.17 0.73 0.29
N ARG A 110 3.41 0.02 1.09
CA ARG A 110 3.24 -1.43 0.99
C ARG A 110 1.76 -1.69 0.88
N LEU A 111 1.32 -2.11 -0.30
CA LEU A 111 -0.08 -2.17 -0.65
C LEU A 111 -0.50 -3.59 -0.99
N LEU A 112 -1.75 -3.91 -0.68
CA LEU A 112 -2.39 -5.16 -1.09
C LEU A 112 -3.64 -4.85 -1.88
N SER A 113 -3.87 -5.63 -2.94
CA SER A 113 -5.06 -5.51 -3.77
C SER A 113 -5.46 -6.88 -4.31
N ASN A 114 -6.76 -7.06 -4.54
CA ASN A 114 -7.24 -8.25 -5.24
C ASN A 114 -7.05 -8.13 -6.76
N ARG A 115 -6.77 -6.92 -7.24
CA ARG A 115 -6.66 -6.65 -8.65
C ARG A 115 -5.35 -7.20 -9.21
N VAL A 116 -5.43 -7.88 -10.36
CA VAL A 116 -4.25 -8.36 -11.06
C VAL A 116 -3.57 -7.18 -11.74
N ALA A 117 -2.27 -7.07 -11.55
CA ALA A 117 -1.48 -5.96 -12.11
C ALA A 117 -0.25 -6.53 -12.83
N PRO A 118 -0.44 -7.14 -14.03
CA PRO A 118 0.65 -7.83 -14.71
C PRO A 118 1.68 -6.90 -15.35
N ALA A 119 1.30 -5.66 -15.62
CA ALA A 119 2.18 -4.69 -16.27
C ALA A 119 2.46 -3.50 -15.35
N LEU A 120 3.56 -2.80 -15.61
CA LEU A 120 3.93 -1.61 -14.85
C LEU A 120 2.81 -0.57 -14.85
N ALA A 121 2.11 -0.39 -15.98
CA ALA A 121 1.01 0.57 -16.07
C ALA A 121 -0.11 0.25 -15.09
N ASP A 122 -0.40 -1.04 -14.87
CA ASP A 122 -1.43 -1.46 -13.91
C ASP A 122 -1.01 -1.16 -12.48
N VAL A 123 0.26 -1.36 -12.17
CA VAL A 123 0.82 -1.06 -10.85
C VAL A 123 0.76 0.44 -10.60
N ILE A 124 1.12 1.23 -11.58
CA ILE A 124 1.08 2.70 -11.47
C ILE A 124 -0.35 3.19 -11.23
N GLU A 125 -1.33 2.61 -11.91
CA GLU A 125 -2.73 2.96 -11.71
C GLU A 125 -3.17 2.74 -10.26
N LEU A 126 -2.82 1.59 -9.69
CA LEU A 126 -3.14 1.30 -8.29
C LEU A 126 -2.43 2.26 -7.33
N ILE A 127 -1.19 2.59 -7.62
CA ILE A 127 -0.42 3.53 -6.81
C ILE A 127 -1.03 4.93 -6.90
N ASP A 128 -1.49 5.35 -8.09
CA ASP A 128 -2.14 6.64 -8.26
C ASP A 128 -3.42 6.73 -7.43
N TRP A 129 -4.22 5.67 -7.36
CA TRP A 129 -5.40 5.63 -6.52
C TRP A 129 -5.05 5.76 -5.04
N TYR A 130 -4.02 5.02 -4.61
CA TYR A 130 -3.56 5.11 -3.22
C TYR A 130 -3.01 6.48 -2.89
N ARG A 131 -2.21 7.06 -3.79
CA ARG A 131 -1.62 8.37 -3.60
C ARG A 131 -2.68 9.47 -3.48
N ALA A 132 -3.71 9.43 -4.32
CA ALA A 132 -4.79 10.39 -4.24
C ALA A 132 -5.48 10.33 -2.87
N ARG A 133 -5.76 9.14 -2.37
CA ARG A 133 -6.36 8.96 -1.05
C ARG A 133 -5.42 9.41 0.06
N TRP A 134 -4.13 9.07 -0.06
CA TRP A 134 -3.11 9.47 0.91
C TRP A 134 -3.01 10.99 1.01
N GLU A 135 -3.02 11.70 -0.10
CA GLU A 135 -2.99 13.16 -0.12
C GLU A 135 -4.22 13.76 0.54
N ILE A 136 -5.38 13.18 0.32
CA ILE A 136 -6.64 13.61 0.96
C ILE A 136 -6.55 13.42 2.48
N GLU A 137 -6.08 12.27 2.93
CA GLU A 137 -5.92 12.00 4.35
C GLU A 137 -4.96 12.99 5.01
N MET A 138 -3.85 13.29 4.35
CA MET A 138 -2.89 14.28 4.82
C MET A 138 -3.52 15.67 4.94
N PHE A 139 -4.31 16.06 3.95
CA PHE A 139 -5.02 17.32 3.95
C PHE A 139 -5.98 17.43 5.14
N PHE A 140 -6.77 16.41 5.38
CA PHE A 140 -7.70 16.38 6.51
C PHE A 140 -6.97 16.44 7.85
N ASN A 141 -5.85 15.78 7.99
CA ASN A 141 -5.04 15.86 9.20
C ASN A 141 -4.52 17.28 9.45
N VAL A 142 -4.07 17.94 8.42
CA VAL A 142 -3.61 19.35 8.53
C VAL A 142 -4.77 20.25 8.96
N LEU A 143 -5.93 20.11 8.35
CA LEU A 143 -7.10 20.88 8.72
C LEU A 143 -7.51 20.63 10.18
N LYS A 144 -7.55 19.39 10.58
CA LYS A 144 -7.90 19.00 11.94
C LYS A 144 -6.97 19.62 12.97
N ASN A 145 -5.67 19.56 12.71
CA ASN A 145 -4.66 20.11 13.63
C ASN A 145 -4.68 21.62 13.66
N ALA A 146 -4.84 22.27 12.51
CA ALA A 146 -4.81 23.71 12.41
C ALA A 146 -6.05 24.36 13.02
N CYS A 147 -7.21 23.74 12.89
CA CYS A 147 -8.49 24.29 13.32
C CYS A 147 -8.98 23.74 14.66
N HIS A 148 -8.25 22.80 15.25
CA HIS A 148 -8.66 22.08 16.46
C HIS A 148 -10.05 21.45 16.32
N VAL A 149 -10.38 21.00 15.11
CA VAL A 149 -11.65 20.33 14.87
C VAL A 149 -11.55 18.89 15.35
N GLU A 150 -12.39 18.55 16.31
CA GLU A 150 -12.51 17.19 16.79
C GLU A 150 -13.74 16.54 16.16
N ALA A 151 -13.53 15.35 15.68
CA ALA A 151 -14.61 14.58 15.11
C ALA A 151 -15.48 13.96 16.20
#